data_eeae4c54b06baddd9f8359a5be475045
#
_entry.id   eeae4c54b06baddd9f8359a5be475045
#
_cell.length_a   1.000
_cell.length_b   1.000
_cell.length_c   1.000
_cell.angle_alpha   90.00
_cell.angle_beta   90.00
_cell.angle_gamma   90.00
#
_symmetry.space_group_name_H-M   'P 1'
#
loop_
_entity.id
_entity.type
_entity.pdbx_description
1 polymer ?
#
loop_
_entity_poly.entity_id
_entity_poly.type
_entity_poly.pdbx_seq_one_letter_code
_entity_poly.pdbx_strand_id
1 'polypeptide(L)'
;MERYMIVIPAKNRAFNMKCDDGDSMKLETLQKLVGGPIEPVPALLSAEWAREKDVDGILLLVNEEGLMKERLLTNQRASEMTAAELVGPAVVAAKRGDELIGFAKPVVETICAEWL
;
A
#
# COMPACT_ATOMS: atom_id res chain seq x y z
N MET A 1 -17.26 -9.22 4.40
CA MET A 1 -16.24 -8.65 5.31
C MET A 1 -15.60 -7.43 4.65
N GLU A 2 -15.53 -6.33 5.36
CA GLU A 2 -14.90 -5.11 4.83
C GLU A 2 -13.39 -5.26 4.86
N ARG A 3 -12.74 -4.76 3.81
CA ARG A 3 -11.29 -4.73 3.70
C ARG A 3 -10.81 -3.32 3.44
N TYR A 4 -9.59 -3.05 3.87
CA TYR A 4 -8.99 -1.72 3.85
C TYR A 4 -7.58 -1.78 3.30
N MET A 5 -7.18 -0.73 2.62
CA MET A 5 -5.80 -0.48 2.26
C MET A 5 -5.29 0.70 3.09
N ILE A 6 -3.99 0.78 3.27
CA ILE A 6 -3.37 1.85 4.05
C ILE A 6 -2.74 2.84 3.08
N VAL A 7 -3.14 4.10 3.19
CA VAL A 7 -2.52 5.17 2.39
C VAL A 7 -1.47 5.86 3.24
N ILE A 8 -0.25 5.93 2.71
CA ILE A 8 0.88 6.57 3.37
C ILE A 8 1.28 7.79 2.55
N PRO A 9 0.79 8.99 2.89
CA PRO A 9 1.27 10.22 2.24
C PRO A 9 2.74 10.45 2.56
N ALA A 10 3.45 11.18 1.71
CA ALA A 10 4.87 11.42 1.93
C ALA A 10 5.15 12.14 3.26
N LYS A 11 4.28 13.05 3.68
CA LYS A 11 4.50 13.87 4.89
C LYS A 11 3.35 13.88 5.90
N ASN A 12 2.18 13.43 5.51
CA ASN A 12 1.01 13.44 6.40
C ASN A 12 0.83 12.07 7.06
N ARG A 13 -0.05 12.01 8.04
CA ARG A 13 -0.37 10.75 8.70
C ARG A 13 -0.92 9.72 7.73
N ALA A 14 -0.52 8.48 7.92
CA ALA A 14 -1.12 7.36 7.22
C ALA A 14 -2.58 7.20 7.67
N PHE A 15 -3.42 6.74 6.75
CA PHE A 15 -4.83 6.50 7.04
C PHE A 15 -5.34 5.27 6.29
N ASN A 16 -6.42 4.70 6.80
CA ASN A 16 -7.05 3.54 6.18
C ASN A 16 -8.09 4.00 5.18
N MET A 17 -8.19 3.31 4.07
CA MET A 17 -9.22 3.54 3.08
C MET A 17 -9.94 2.24 2.78
N LYS A 18 -11.27 2.26 2.91
CA LYS A 18 -12.09 1.09 2.62
C LYS A 18 -12.02 0.77 1.12
N CYS A 19 -11.87 -0.52 0.81
CA CYS A 19 -11.91 -0.99 -0.57
C CYS A 19 -13.26 -0.70 -1.21
N ASP A 20 -13.25 -0.19 -2.43
CA ASP A 20 -14.45 0.26 -3.14
C ASP A 20 -14.90 -0.70 -4.25
N ASP A 21 -14.30 -1.89 -4.31
CA ASP A 21 -14.62 -2.93 -5.29
C ASP A 21 -14.47 -4.32 -4.64
N GLY A 22 -15.40 -4.64 -3.72
CA GLY A 22 -15.33 -5.88 -2.97
C GLY A 22 -14.11 -5.92 -2.06
N ASP A 23 -13.26 -6.93 -2.23
CA ASP A 23 -12.01 -7.08 -1.47
C ASP A 23 -10.89 -6.19 -2.00
N SER A 24 -11.10 -5.56 -3.14
CA SER A 24 -10.10 -4.79 -3.86
C SER A 24 -10.50 -3.32 -3.97
N MET A 25 -9.61 -2.54 -4.54
CA MET A 25 -9.86 -1.14 -4.86
C MET A 25 -9.79 -0.97 -6.36
N LYS A 26 -10.68 -0.14 -6.93
CA LYS A 26 -10.68 0.12 -8.37
C LYS A 26 -9.34 0.70 -8.80
N LEU A 27 -8.88 0.31 -9.97
CA LEU A 27 -7.63 0.82 -10.54
C LEU A 27 -7.61 2.34 -10.59
N GLU A 28 -8.73 2.95 -11.00
CA GLU A 28 -8.87 4.40 -11.05
C GLU A 28 -8.63 5.06 -9.69
N THR A 29 -9.14 4.44 -8.63
CA THR A 29 -8.96 4.94 -7.26
C THR A 29 -7.49 4.87 -6.86
N LEU A 30 -6.85 3.74 -7.13
CA LEU A 30 -5.42 3.57 -6.83
C LEU A 30 -4.56 4.57 -7.59
N GLN A 31 -4.85 4.77 -8.87
CA GLN A 31 -4.12 5.74 -9.70
C GLN A 31 -4.28 7.16 -9.20
N LYS A 32 -5.47 7.52 -8.71
CA LYS A 32 -5.70 8.85 -8.11
C LYS A 32 -4.91 9.01 -6.81
N LEU A 33 -4.86 7.97 -6.00
CA LEU A 33 -4.15 8.02 -4.71
C LEU A 33 -2.65 8.22 -4.89
N VAL A 34 -2.05 7.58 -5.88
CA VAL A 34 -0.60 7.69 -6.11
C VAL A 34 -0.24 8.76 -7.15
N GLY A 35 -1.23 9.29 -7.86
CA GLY A 35 -1.02 10.37 -8.82
C GLY A 35 -0.60 9.93 -10.22
N GLY A 36 -0.81 8.69 -10.60
CA GLY A 36 -0.45 8.17 -11.91
C GLY A 36 -0.52 6.65 -11.99
N PRO A 37 0.08 6.05 -13.01
CA PRO A 37 0.12 4.58 -13.12
C PRO A 37 0.75 3.96 -11.89
N ILE A 38 0.22 2.83 -11.43
CA ILE A 38 0.74 2.16 -10.23
C ILE A 38 1.87 1.21 -10.55
N GLU A 39 2.84 1.15 -9.64
CA GLU A 39 3.91 0.16 -9.65
C GLU A 39 3.89 -0.58 -8.31
N PRO A 40 3.70 -1.91 -8.31
CA PRO A 40 3.79 -2.69 -7.07
C PRO A 40 5.25 -2.88 -6.67
N VAL A 41 5.57 -2.62 -5.41
CA VAL A 41 6.89 -2.84 -4.83
C VAL A 41 6.74 -3.80 -3.66
N PRO A 42 7.45 -4.94 -3.65
CA PRO A 42 7.34 -5.89 -2.55
C PRO A 42 7.73 -5.27 -1.22
N ALA A 43 6.91 -5.49 -0.20
CA ALA A 43 7.23 -5.08 1.16
C ALA A 43 8.16 -6.11 1.82
N LEU A 44 8.91 -5.66 2.81
CA LEU A 44 9.75 -6.54 3.63
C LEU A 44 8.94 -7.39 4.60
N LEU A 45 7.67 -7.00 4.85
CA LEU A 45 6.77 -7.81 5.67
C LEU A 45 6.35 -9.06 4.93
N SER A 46 6.34 -10.19 5.62
CA SER A 46 5.85 -11.44 5.03
C SER A 46 4.34 -11.56 5.17
N ALA A 47 3.73 -12.36 4.30
CA ALA A 47 2.30 -12.68 4.39
C ALA A 47 1.96 -13.39 5.71
N GLU A 48 2.89 -14.18 6.25
CA GLU A 48 2.73 -14.85 7.54
C GLU A 48 2.56 -13.85 8.67
N TRP A 49 3.28 -12.74 8.59
CA TRP A 49 3.17 -11.67 9.57
C TRP A 49 1.75 -11.09 9.61
N ALA A 50 1.12 -10.97 8.46
CA ALA A 50 -0.24 -10.47 8.36
C ALA A 50 -1.29 -11.47 8.85
N ARG A 51 -0.93 -12.74 8.98
CA ARG A 51 -1.78 -13.82 9.48
C ARG A 51 -3.10 -13.99 8.73
N GLU A 52 -3.07 -13.75 7.44
CA GLU A 52 -4.22 -13.99 6.57
C GLU A 52 -3.97 -15.18 5.65
N LYS A 53 -4.93 -16.12 5.62
CA LYS A 53 -4.77 -17.38 4.89
C LYS A 53 -4.64 -17.23 3.37
N ASP A 54 -5.31 -16.22 2.82
CA ASP A 54 -5.38 -16.05 1.38
C ASP A 54 -4.38 -15.02 0.83
N VAL A 55 -3.51 -14.52 1.69
CA VAL A 55 -2.55 -13.48 1.31
C VAL A 55 -1.21 -14.12 0.95
N ASP A 56 -0.77 -13.91 -0.28
CA ASP A 56 0.51 -14.43 -0.78
C ASP A 56 1.68 -13.47 -0.55
N GLY A 57 1.40 -12.22 -0.28
CA GLY A 57 2.42 -11.21 -0.06
C GLY A 57 1.83 -9.86 0.27
N ILE A 58 2.69 -8.93 0.65
CA ILE A 58 2.33 -7.56 0.95
C ILE A 58 3.11 -6.66 0.00
N LEU A 59 2.41 -5.72 -0.63
CA LEU A 59 2.97 -4.81 -1.61
C LEU A 59 2.71 -3.38 -1.22
N LEU A 60 3.63 -2.49 -1.63
CA LEU A 60 3.37 -1.06 -1.65
C LEU A 60 3.14 -0.65 -3.10
N LEU A 61 2.05 0.08 -3.33
CA LEU A 61 1.71 0.60 -4.65
C LEU A 61 2.14 2.06 -4.70
N VAL A 62 2.95 2.40 -5.67
CA VAL A 62 3.47 3.77 -5.85
C VAL A 62 3.27 4.21 -7.28
N ASN A 63 3.50 5.50 -7.54
CA ASN A 63 3.46 6.02 -8.89
C ASN A 63 4.66 5.49 -9.68
N GLU A 64 4.41 4.76 -10.76
CA GLU A 64 5.44 4.21 -11.64
C GLU A 64 6.40 5.28 -12.15
N GLU A 65 5.90 6.50 -12.35
CA GLU A 65 6.67 7.63 -12.84
C GLU A 65 7.21 8.54 -11.72
N GLY A 66 7.09 8.09 -10.47
CA GLY A 66 7.42 8.92 -9.30
C GLY A 66 8.82 9.50 -9.31
N LEU A 67 9.83 8.68 -9.62
CA LEU A 67 11.22 9.12 -9.65
C LEU A 67 11.52 10.09 -10.80
N MET A 68 10.64 10.17 -11.79
CA MET A 68 10.77 11.08 -12.93
C MET A 68 10.11 12.43 -12.67
N LYS A 69 9.37 12.57 -11.57
CA LYS A 69 8.67 13.81 -11.22
C LYS A 69 9.49 14.58 -10.19
N GLU A 70 10.04 15.70 -10.60
CA GLU A 70 10.94 16.52 -9.77
C GLU A 70 10.34 17.04 -8.47
N ARG A 71 9.01 17.09 -8.35
CA ARG A 71 8.33 17.68 -7.20
C ARG A 71 7.85 16.69 -6.16
N LEU A 72 8.03 15.40 -6.38
CA LEU A 72 7.59 14.42 -5.40
C LEU A 72 8.61 14.30 -4.27
N LEU A 73 8.09 14.32 -3.05
CA LEU A 73 8.91 14.17 -1.85
C LEU A 73 9.18 12.70 -1.57
N THR A 74 10.37 12.41 -1.04
CA THR A 74 10.68 11.07 -0.55
C THR A 74 9.68 10.66 0.52
N ASN A 75 9.14 9.46 0.38
CA ASN A 75 8.26 8.86 1.37
C ASN A 75 9.08 7.95 2.27
N GLN A 76 9.59 8.49 3.35
CA GLN A 76 10.50 7.76 4.22
C GLN A 76 9.86 6.54 4.87
N ARG A 77 8.64 6.68 5.37
CA ARG A 77 7.94 5.55 6.03
C ARG A 77 7.69 4.40 5.06
N ALA A 78 7.22 4.72 3.86
CA ALA A 78 7.00 3.70 2.83
C ALA A 78 8.33 3.08 2.39
N SER A 79 9.37 3.88 2.24
CA SER A 79 10.70 3.39 1.84
C SER A 79 11.26 2.41 2.87
N GLU A 80 11.02 2.64 4.16
CA GLU A 80 11.46 1.74 5.23
C GLU A 80 10.74 0.39 5.21
N MET A 81 9.58 0.32 4.58
CA MET A 81 8.81 -0.93 4.46
C MET A 81 9.25 -1.76 3.25
N THR A 82 10.17 -1.27 2.45
CA THR A 82 10.65 -1.94 1.24
C THR A 82 12.17 -1.88 1.18
N ALA A 83 12.74 -2.47 0.14
CA ALA A 83 14.19 -2.36 -0.12
C ALA A 83 14.51 -1.22 -1.11
N ALA A 84 13.54 -0.36 -1.40
CA ALA A 84 13.69 0.70 -2.40
C ALA A 84 13.40 2.08 -1.81
N GLU A 85 13.93 3.12 -2.45
CA GLU A 85 13.56 4.49 -2.13
C GLU A 85 12.27 4.82 -2.88
N LEU A 86 11.23 5.20 -2.13
CA LEU A 86 9.93 5.53 -2.69
C LEU A 86 9.65 7.02 -2.53
N VAL A 87 9.00 7.60 -3.54
CA VAL A 87 8.63 9.01 -3.56
C VAL A 87 7.11 9.15 -3.76
N GLY A 88 6.54 10.20 -3.19
CA GLY A 88 5.10 10.46 -3.28
C GLY A 88 4.28 9.53 -2.39
N PRO A 89 2.95 9.58 -2.52
CA PRO A 89 2.08 8.71 -1.74
C PRO A 89 2.26 7.24 -2.09
N ALA A 90 2.11 6.36 -1.09
CA ALA A 90 2.14 4.92 -1.27
C ALA A 90 0.88 4.29 -0.68
N VAL A 91 0.47 3.16 -1.20
CA VAL A 91 -0.68 2.40 -0.70
C VAL A 91 -0.22 1.00 -0.35
N VAL A 92 -0.45 0.57 0.88
CA VAL A 92 -0.14 -0.79 1.32
C VAL A 92 -1.31 -1.68 0.98
N ALA A 93 -1.05 -2.73 0.21
CA ALA A 93 -2.05 -3.69 -0.22
C ALA A 93 -1.52 -5.11 -0.05
N ALA A 94 -2.44 -6.06 -0.04
CA ALA A 94 -2.10 -7.47 -0.03
C ALA A 94 -2.19 -8.04 -1.45
N LYS A 95 -1.43 -9.08 -1.70
CA LYS A 95 -1.49 -9.83 -2.94
C LYS A 95 -2.18 -11.16 -2.67
N ARG A 96 -3.17 -11.50 -3.50
CA ARG A 96 -3.84 -12.81 -3.50
C ARG A 96 -3.91 -13.31 -4.94
N GLY A 97 -3.01 -14.24 -5.29
CA GLY A 97 -2.84 -14.62 -6.68
C GLY A 97 -2.43 -13.41 -7.52
N ASP A 98 -3.23 -13.06 -8.52
CA ASP A 98 -3.00 -11.88 -9.35
C ASP A 98 -3.79 -10.65 -8.88
N GLU A 99 -4.53 -10.77 -7.78
CA GLU A 99 -5.36 -9.69 -7.28
C GLU A 99 -4.63 -8.86 -6.21
N LEU A 100 -4.88 -7.55 -6.24
CA LEU A 100 -4.50 -6.64 -5.16
C LEU A 100 -5.72 -6.46 -4.28
N ILE A 101 -5.62 -6.85 -3.02
CA ILE A 101 -6.72 -6.79 -2.07
C ILE A 101 -6.36 -5.97 -0.85
N GLY A 102 -7.38 -5.57 -0.11
CA GLY A 102 -7.19 -4.93 1.18
C GLY A 102 -7.01 -5.94 2.29
N PHE A 103 -6.80 -5.44 3.49
CA PHE A 103 -6.64 -6.23 4.70
C PHE A 103 -7.90 -6.16 5.57
N ALA A 104 -8.10 -7.17 6.39
CA ALA A 104 -9.05 -7.07 7.48
C ALA A 104 -8.63 -5.97 8.45
N LYS A 105 -9.58 -5.32 9.10
CA LYS A 105 -9.31 -4.18 9.98
C LYS A 105 -8.27 -4.46 11.07
N PRO A 106 -8.31 -5.61 11.80
CA PRO A 106 -7.29 -5.90 12.80
C PRO A 106 -5.86 -5.94 12.24
N VAL A 107 -5.70 -6.43 11.00
CA VAL A 107 -4.40 -6.48 10.34
C VAL A 107 -3.91 -5.08 10.02
N VAL A 108 -4.80 -4.21 9.53
CA VAL A 108 -4.48 -2.81 9.26
C VAL A 108 -4.01 -2.11 10.53
N GLU A 109 -4.72 -2.32 11.63
CA GLU A 109 -4.34 -1.72 12.92
C GLU A 109 -2.95 -2.18 13.37
N THR A 110 -2.65 -3.46 13.17
CA THR A 110 -1.34 -4.00 13.51
C THR A 110 -0.23 -3.40 12.65
N ILE A 111 -0.45 -3.31 11.35
CA ILE A 111 0.52 -2.70 10.43
C ILE A 111 0.79 -1.25 10.83
N CYS A 112 -0.26 -0.48 11.11
CA CYS A 112 -0.11 0.90 11.51
C CYS A 112 0.65 1.05 12.83
N ALA A 113 0.37 0.19 13.81
CA ALA A 113 1.03 0.22 15.11
C ALA A 113 2.51 -0.17 15.04
N GLU A 114 2.84 -1.16 14.21
CA GLU A 114 4.20 -1.72 14.13
C GLU A 114 5.13 -0.92 13.20
N TRP A 115 4.59 -0.34 12.13
CA TRP A 115 5.40 0.25 11.07
C TRP A 115 5.18 1.75 10.86
N LEU A 116 4.05 2.26 11.30
CA LEU A 116 3.65 3.64 11.06
C LEU A 116 3.29 4.39 12.33
#